data_c6395828e21b5deaba8b46e807c2a878
#
_entry.id   c6395828e21b5deaba8b46e807c2a878
#
_cell.length_a   1.000
_cell.length_b   1.000
_cell.length_c   1.000
_cell.angle_alpha   90.00
_cell.angle_beta   90.00
_cell.angle_gamma   90.00
#
_symmetry.space_group_name_H-M   'P 1'
#
loop_
_entity.id
_entity.type
_entity.pdbx_description
1 polymer ?
#
loop_
_entity_poly.entity_id
_entity_poly.type
_entity_poly.pdbx_seq_one_letter_code
_entity_poly.pdbx_strand_id
1 'polypeptide(L)'
;IAEAGVDHEGEVKRALQLLYRSVEAGADCFKMQYYIEGFKGEHRTLPWLRPHNMSLIEKKCKQMEIDFMLTPHDEWALGYIVQDTDIDTIKIGSGDWDLIPKAVESGKELIISCGGKNRNDLEQLNIETASHPTKILYCISEYPALPTSVNLLDVAGYDGYSDHTRGTAIALAAVALGAEIIEKHITLEQDVTGRNDTF
;
A
#
# COMPACT_ATOMS: atom_id res chain seq x y z
N ILE A 1 -1.27 -7.79 -3.89
CA ILE A 1 -0.83 -6.40 -4.15
C ILE A 1 0.69 -6.36 -4.06
N ALA A 2 1.35 -5.98 -5.18
CA ALA A 2 2.78 -5.74 -5.23
C ALA A 2 3.06 -4.26 -4.88
N GLU A 3 3.64 -4.00 -3.71
CA GLU A 3 3.93 -2.66 -3.21
C GLU A 3 5.34 -2.22 -3.61
N ALA A 4 5.44 -1.29 -4.54
CA ALA A 4 6.70 -0.68 -4.91
C ALA A 4 7.14 0.40 -3.91
N GLY A 5 6.22 0.94 -3.12
CA GLY A 5 6.49 1.97 -2.13
C GLY A 5 7.19 3.18 -2.74
N VAL A 6 8.37 3.49 -2.22
CA VAL A 6 9.28 4.54 -2.72
C VAL A 6 10.52 3.98 -3.44
N ASP A 7 10.57 2.67 -3.72
CA ASP A 7 11.73 2.02 -4.36
C ASP A 7 11.99 2.50 -5.80
N HIS A 8 11.05 3.28 -6.36
CA HIS A 8 11.24 3.97 -7.64
C HIS A 8 12.30 5.08 -7.60
N GLU A 9 12.73 5.53 -6.42
CA GLU A 9 13.80 6.56 -6.20
C GLU A 9 13.60 7.87 -7.00
N GLY A 10 12.34 8.22 -7.35
CA GLY A 10 12.01 9.38 -8.20
C GLY A 10 12.18 9.14 -9.70
N GLU A 11 12.58 7.92 -10.09
CA GLU A 11 12.87 7.56 -11.47
C GLU A 11 11.73 6.77 -12.10
N VAL A 12 11.05 7.36 -13.10
CA VAL A 12 9.93 6.69 -13.79
C VAL A 12 10.35 5.37 -14.45
N LYS A 13 11.59 5.29 -14.94
CA LYS A 13 12.12 4.06 -15.53
C LYS A 13 12.19 2.94 -14.50
N ARG A 14 12.62 3.23 -13.28
CA ARG A 14 12.69 2.27 -12.19
C ARG A 14 11.28 1.85 -11.75
N ALA A 15 10.33 2.78 -11.64
CA ALA A 15 8.92 2.47 -11.38
C ALA A 15 8.34 1.51 -12.42
N LEU A 16 8.62 1.74 -13.72
CA LEU A 16 8.18 0.83 -14.78
C LEU A 16 8.86 -0.54 -14.72
N GLN A 17 10.12 -0.63 -14.30
CA GLN A 17 10.78 -1.90 -14.07
C GLN A 17 10.12 -2.69 -12.93
N LEU A 18 9.78 -2.02 -11.82
CA LEU A 18 9.02 -2.62 -10.70
C LEU A 18 7.64 -3.11 -11.18
N LEU A 19 6.92 -2.31 -11.97
CA LEU A 19 5.66 -2.73 -12.59
C LEU A 19 5.82 -4.00 -13.44
N TYR A 20 6.82 -4.04 -14.33
CA TYR A 20 7.06 -5.23 -15.18
C TYR A 20 7.34 -6.48 -14.32
N ARG A 21 8.15 -6.35 -13.26
CA ARG A 21 8.42 -7.46 -12.35
C ARG A 21 7.19 -7.90 -11.57
N SER A 22 6.31 -6.97 -11.21
CA SER A 22 5.02 -7.29 -10.57
C SER A 22 4.15 -8.14 -11.47
N VAL A 23 4.03 -7.76 -12.74
CA VAL A 23 3.25 -8.52 -13.74
C VAL A 23 3.89 -9.90 -14.00
N GLU A 24 5.21 -9.97 -14.17
CA GLU A 24 5.92 -11.24 -14.33
C GLU A 24 5.74 -12.20 -13.14
N ALA A 25 5.62 -11.63 -11.93
CA ALA A 25 5.36 -12.38 -10.70
C ALA A 25 3.89 -12.80 -10.53
N GLY A 26 2.99 -12.35 -11.40
CA GLY A 26 1.56 -12.68 -11.34
C GLY A 26 0.79 -11.88 -10.28
N ALA A 27 1.23 -10.67 -9.95
CA ALA A 27 0.49 -9.80 -9.06
C ALA A 27 -0.81 -9.31 -9.73
N ASP A 28 -1.89 -9.23 -8.96
CA ASP A 28 -3.18 -8.70 -9.43
C ASP A 28 -3.18 -7.16 -9.43
N CYS A 29 -2.41 -6.53 -8.54
CA CYS A 29 -2.36 -5.09 -8.37
C CYS A 29 -0.93 -4.60 -8.15
N PHE A 30 -0.56 -3.54 -8.84
CA PHE A 30 0.67 -2.77 -8.61
C PHE A 30 0.36 -1.55 -7.78
N LYS A 31 1.08 -1.33 -6.69
CA LYS A 31 0.84 -0.21 -5.77
C LYS A 31 2.09 0.65 -5.57
N MET A 32 1.87 1.95 -5.38
CA MET A 32 2.91 2.93 -5.05
C MET A 32 2.43 3.87 -3.95
N GLN A 33 3.38 4.50 -3.27
CA GLN A 33 3.13 5.61 -2.36
C GLN A 33 3.11 6.93 -3.14
N TYR A 34 2.23 7.87 -2.73
CA TYR A 34 2.14 9.18 -3.36
C TYR A 34 1.97 10.28 -2.33
N TYR A 35 2.64 11.40 -2.55
CA TYR A 35 2.69 12.55 -1.65
C TYR A 35 3.14 13.80 -2.42
N ILE A 36 2.94 14.98 -1.79
CA ILE A 36 3.38 16.27 -2.37
C ILE A 36 4.91 16.33 -2.52
N GLU A 37 5.39 17.06 -3.53
CA GLU A 37 6.82 17.30 -3.71
C GLU A 37 7.46 17.87 -2.45
N GLY A 38 8.60 17.27 -2.04
CA GLY A 38 9.31 17.68 -0.83
C GLY A 38 8.75 17.10 0.47
N PHE A 39 7.79 16.18 0.40
CA PHE A 39 7.29 15.46 1.58
C PHE A 39 8.43 14.83 2.36
N LYS A 40 8.42 15.02 3.67
CA LYS A 40 9.45 14.49 4.57
C LYS A 40 8.94 13.22 5.23
N GLY A 41 9.55 12.09 4.89
CA GLY A 41 9.46 10.89 5.70
C GLY A 41 10.25 11.06 7.01
N GLU A 42 10.23 10.03 7.84
CA GLU A 42 10.81 10.06 9.20
C GLU A 42 12.29 10.50 9.23
N HIS A 43 13.08 10.08 8.26
CA HIS A 43 14.53 10.33 8.24
C HIS A 43 15.05 11.05 7.00
N ARG A 44 14.24 11.27 5.96
CA ARG A 44 14.66 11.88 4.68
C ARG A 44 13.47 12.47 3.93
N THR A 45 13.76 13.39 2.99
CA THR A 45 12.80 13.72 1.93
C THR A 45 12.61 12.50 1.03
N LEU A 46 11.36 12.10 0.83
CA LEU A 46 11.05 10.94 0.01
C LEU A 46 11.17 11.27 -1.49
N PRO A 47 11.54 10.28 -2.32
CA PRO A 47 11.62 10.47 -3.76
C PRO A 47 10.23 10.66 -4.35
N TRP A 48 10.04 11.68 -5.16
CA TRP A 48 8.75 12.08 -5.71
C TRP A 48 8.69 11.87 -7.23
N LEU A 49 7.54 11.44 -7.71
CA LEU A 49 7.22 11.37 -9.13
C LEU A 49 6.20 12.44 -9.49
N ARG A 50 6.45 13.16 -10.57
CA ARG A 50 5.53 14.19 -11.07
C ARG A 50 4.21 13.57 -11.52
N PRO A 51 3.08 14.31 -11.45
CA PRO A 51 1.76 13.82 -11.88
C PRO A 51 1.75 13.17 -13.27
N HIS A 52 2.42 13.77 -14.28
CA HIS A 52 2.49 13.19 -15.62
C HIS A 52 3.20 11.83 -15.65
N ASN A 53 4.14 11.56 -14.77
CA ASN A 53 4.79 10.25 -14.65
C ASN A 53 3.84 9.23 -14.00
N MET A 54 3.04 9.65 -13.03
CA MET A 54 2.00 8.79 -12.45
C MET A 54 0.95 8.41 -13.48
N SER A 55 0.46 9.37 -14.28
CA SER A 55 -0.47 9.10 -15.40
C SER A 55 0.14 8.14 -16.44
N LEU A 56 1.45 8.23 -16.67
CA LEU A 56 2.15 7.29 -17.58
C LEU A 56 2.15 5.87 -16.99
N ILE A 57 2.43 5.72 -15.67
CA ILE A 57 2.43 4.43 -14.98
C ILE A 57 1.02 3.84 -14.97
N GLU A 58 0.00 4.61 -14.60
CA GLU A 58 -1.40 4.20 -14.63
C GLU A 58 -1.83 3.68 -16.01
N LYS A 59 -1.52 4.45 -17.07
CA LYS A 59 -1.78 4.01 -18.46
C LYS A 59 -1.06 2.71 -18.79
N LYS A 60 0.15 2.51 -18.23
CA LYS A 60 0.93 1.30 -18.46
C LYS A 60 0.32 0.10 -17.74
N CYS A 61 -0.17 0.28 -16.52
CA CYS A 61 -0.90 -0.75 -15.77
C CYS A 61 -2.14 -1.19 -16.56
N LYS A 62 -2.94 -0.26 -17.07
CA LYS A 62 -4.09 -0.57 -17.96
C LYS A 62 -3.69 -1.38 -19.19
N GLN A 63 -2.57 -1.03 -19.85
CA GLN A 63 -2.07 -1.77 -21.03
C GLN A 63 -1.63 -3.19 -20.69
N MET A 64 -1.21 -3.44 -19.47
CA MET A 64 -0.72 -4.73 -18.98
C MET A 64 -1.78 -5.53 -18.23
N GLU A 65 -3.02 -5.00 -18.16
CA GLU A 65 -4.15 -5.64 -17.50
C GLU A 65 -3.88 -5.98 -16.02
N ILE A 66 -3.16 -5.08 -15.32
CA ILE A 66 -2.93 -5.13 -13.88
C ILE A 66 -3.58 -3.91 -13.23
N ASP A 67 -4.23 -4.11 -12.07
CA ASP A 67 -4.80 -3.00 -11.31
C ASP A 67 -3.71 -2.06 -10.81
N PHE A 68 -4.05 -0.77 -10.71
CA PHE A 68 -3.16 0.24 -10.16
C PHE A 68 -3.76 0.89 -8.92
N MET A 69 -2.96 1.02 -7.88
CA MET A 69 -3.38 1.59 -6.61
C MET A 69 -2.34 2.58 -6.09
N LEU A 70 -2.79 3.60 -5.39
CA LEU A 70 -1.93 4.55 -4.69
C LEU A 70 -2.28 4.63 -3.20
N THR A 71 -1.23 4.80 -2.38
CA THR A 71 -1.37 5.19 -0.97
C THR A 71 -1.06 6.68 -0.86
N PRO A 72 -2.06 7.56 -0.63
CA PRO A 72 -1.79 8.96 -0.32
C PRO A 72 -1.22 9.10 1.09
N HIS A 73 -0.22 9.96 1.26
CA HIS A 73 0.35 10.32 2.57
C HIS A 73 0.02 11.77 2.97
N ASP A 74 -0.76 12.47 2.15
CA ASP A 74 -1.24 13.83 2.42
C ASP A 74 -2.53 14.12 1.64
N GLU A 75 -3.19 15.22 2.01
CA GLU A 75 -4.44 15.64 1.38
C GLU A 75 -4.28 16.00 -0.11
N TRP A 76 -3.12 16.51 -0.51
CA TRP A 76 -2.85 16.82 -1.92
C TRP A 76 -2.81 15.54 -2.75
N ALA A 77 -2.11 14.50 -2.27
CA ALA A 77 -2.05 13.20 -2.95
C ALA A 77 -3.43 12.54 -3.03
N LEU A 78 -4.20 12.60 -1.94
CA LEU A 78 -5.58 12.10 -1.95
C LEU A 78 -6.43 12.87 -2.99
N GLY A 79 -6.33 14.19 -3.02
CA GLY A 79 -7.03 15.02 -4.01
C GLY A 79 -6.66 14.65 -5.45
N TYR A 80 -5.36 14.42 -5.73
CA TYR A 80 -4.89 13.95 -7.03
C TYR A 80 -5.51 12.61 -7.43
N ILE A 81 -5.51 11.63 -6.51
CA ILE A 81 -6.09 10.31 -6.78
C ILE A 81 -7.58 10.42 -7.12
N VAL A 82 -8.32 11.24 -6.38
CA VAL A 82 -9.76 11.39 -6.55
C VAL A 82 -10.13 12.12 -7.84
N GLN A 83 -9.36 13.16 -8.22
CA GLN A 83 -9.74 14.08 -9.30
C GLN A 83 -9.05 13.82 -10.63
N ASP A 84 -7.81 13.28 -10.59
CA ASP A 84 -6.93 13.24 -11.76
C ASP A 84 -6.54 11.81 -12.18
N THR A 85 -7.12 10.77 -11.55
CA THR A 85 -6.86 9.36 -11.91
C THR A 85 -8.15 8.57 -12.08
N ASP A 86 -8.03 7.44 -12.81
CA ASP A 86 -9.10 6.45 -12.95
C ASP A 86 -8.97 5.30 -11.91
N ILE A 87 -8.21 5.50 -10.84
CA ILE A 87 -8.04 4.51 -9.77
C ILE A 87 -9.38 4.31 -9.05
N ASP A 88 -9.83 3.06 -8.93
CA ASP A 88 -11.09 2.70 -8.28
C ASP A 88 -10.93 2.46 -6.78
N THR A 89 -9.77 1.99 -6.33
CA THR A 89 -9.50 1.62 -4.95
C THR A 89 -8.34 2.43 -4.37
N ILE A 90 -8.57 3.12 -3.24
CA ILE A 90 -7.55 3.89 -2.52
C ILE A 90 -6.99 3.05 -1.38
N LYS A 91 -5.67 3.01 -1.23
CA LYS A 91 -5.02 2.42 -0.06
C LYS A 91 -4.77 3.48 1.00
N ILE A 92 -5.18 3.23 2.25
CA ILE A 92 -4.83 4.09 3.39
C ILE A 92 -3.82 3.34 4.27
N GLY A 93 -2.68 3.98 4.51
CA GLY A 93 -1.65 3.48 5.41
C GLY A 93 -2.07 3.53 6.88
N SER A 94 -1.41 2.76 7.74
CA SER A 94 -1.70 2.77 9.19
C SER A 94 -1.45 4.12 9.85
N GLY A 95 -0.56 4.94 9.27
CA GLY A 95 -0.23 6.28 9.75
C GLY A 95 -1.16 7.40 9.25
N ASP A 96 -1.98 7.12 8.23
CA ASP A 96 -2.69 8.17 7.45
C ASP A 96 -4.21 8.13 7.69
N TRP A 97 -4.65 7.68 8.85
CA TRP A 97 -6.07 7.51 9.18
C TRP A 97 -6.85 8.83 9.26
N ASP A 98 -6.17 9.95 9.41
CA ASP A 98 -6.75 11.29 9.29
C ASP A 98 -7.29 11.60 7.89
N LEU A 99 -6.84 10.86 6.85
CA LEU A 99 -7.36 10.97 5.49
C LEU A 99 -8.65 10.15 5.26
N ILE A 100 -9.02 9.22 6.16
CA ILE A 100 -10.16 8.31 5.98
C ILE A 100 -11.47 9.05 5.71
N PRO A 101 -11.87 10.10 6.47
CA PRO A 101 -13.14 10.78 6.21
C PRO A 101 -13.24 11.32 4.77
N LYS A 102 -12.18 11.94 4.27
CA LYS A 102 -12.13 12.46 2.89
C LYS A 102 -12.08 11.34 1.85
N ALA A 103 -11.41 10.24 2.16
CA ALA A 103 -11.37 9.08 1.28
C ALA A 103 -12.77 8.43 1.15
N VAL A 104 -13.51 8.31 2.24
CA VAL A 104 -14.91 7.85 2.25
C VAL A 104 -15.81 8.78 1.42
N GLU A 105 -15.66 10.10 1.56
CA GLU A 105 -16.41 11.09 0.77
C GLU A 105 -16.18 10.96 -0.75
N SER A 106 -15.04 10.42 -1.16
CA SER A 106 -14.72 10.21 -2.59
C SER A 106 -15.61 9.15 -3.26
N GLY A 107 -16.19 8.23 -2.48
CA GLY A 107 -16.97 7.09 -2.96
C GLY A 107 -16.15 5.97 -3.60
N LYS A 108 -14.82 6.09 -3.67
CA LYS A 108 -13.92 5.04 -4.17
C LYS A 108 -13.75 3.95 -3.11
N GLU A 109 -13.58 2.69 -3.51
CA GLU A 109 -13.29 1.59 -2.57
C GLU A 109 -12.05 1.87 -1.73
N LEU A 110 -12.03 1.37 -0.49
CA LEU A 110 -10.89 1.56 0.42
C LEU A 110 -10.28 0.23 0.84
N ILE A 111 -8.94 0.20 0.87
CA ILE A 111 -8.18 -0.82 1.60
C ILE A 111 -7.38 -0.09 2.68
N ILE A 112 -7.63 -0.42 3.95
CA ILE A 112 -7.06 0.29 5.10
C ILE A 112 -6.17 -0.66 5.91
N SER A 113 -4.92 -0.28 6.14
CA SER A 113 -4.05 -1.01 7.08
C SER A 113 -4.22 -0.51 8.50
N CYS A 114 -4.16 -1.42 9.48
CA CYS A 114 -4.45 -1.12 10.88
C CYS A 114 -3.25 -1.36 11.84
N GLY A 115 -2.02 -1.31 11.34
CA GLY A 115 -0.83 -1.49 12.16
C GLY A 115 -0.73 -0.47 13.31
N GLY A 116 -0.47 -0.97 14.52
CA GLY A 116 -0.39 -0.14 15.71
C GLY A 116 -1.73 0.40 16.24
N LYS A 117 -2.86 0.01 15.63
CA LYS A 117 -4.19 0.44 16.06
C LYS A 117 -4.74 -0.48 17.15
N ASN A 118 -5.41 0.12 18.12
CA ASN A 118 -6.06 -0.61 19.20
C ASN A 118 -7.53 -0.91 18.87
N ARG A 119 -8.20 -1.64 19.76
CA ARG A 119 -9.61 -2.03 19.55
C ARG A 119 -10.56 -0.84 19.39
N ASN A 120 -10.35 0.22 20.18
CA ASN A 120 -11.24 1.40 20.08
C ASN A 120 -11.05 2.11 18.73
N ASP A 121 -9.82 2.15 18.21
CA ASP A 121 -9.55 2.71 16.88
C ASP A 121 -10.30 1.93 15.80
N LEU A 122 -10.31 0.59 15.89
CA LEU A 122 -11.01 -0.27 14.95
C LEU A 122 -12.55 -0.16 15.06
N GLU A 123 -13.08 -0.01 16.28
CA GLU A 123 -14.50 0.25 16.50
C GLU A 123 -14.91 1.59 15.87
N GLN A 124 -14.09 2.63 16.00
CA GLN A 124 -14.31 3.93 15.37
C GLN A 124 -14.24 3.82 13.84
N LEU A 125 -13.23 3.13 13.31
CA LEU A 125 -13.12 2.88 11.87
C LEU A 125 -14.37 2.20 11.31
N ASN A 126 -14.88 1.17 11.97
CA ASN A 126 -16.09 0.47 11.54
C ASN A 126 -17.31 1.39 11.51
N ILE A 127 -17.41 2.38 12.41
CA ILE A 127 -18.47 3.39 12.39
C ILE A 127 -18.31 4.32 11.18
N GLU A 128 -17.10 4.81 10.94
CA GLU A 128 -16.79 5.74 9.84
C GLU A 128 -17.00 5.11 8.46
N THR A 129 -16.75 3.81 8.35
CA THR A 129 -16.83 3.06 7.07
C THR A 129 -18.07 2.16 6.95
N ALA A 130 -19.03 2.21 7.88
CA ALA A 130 -20.14 1.25 7.98
C ALA A 130 -20.97 1.09 6.71
N SER A 131 -21.07 2.10 5.87
CA SER A 131 -21.82 2.08 4.60
C SER A 131 -20.91 2.17 3.37
N HIS A 132 -19.60 1.99 3.57
CA HIS A 132 -18.61 2.19 2.54
C HIS A 132 -17.90 0.87 2.18
N PRO A 133 -17.65 0.56 0.89
CA PRO A 133 -16.90 -0.63 0.49
C PRO A 133 -15.46 -0.51 0.97
N THR A 134 -15.17 -1.14 2.11
CA THR A 134 -13.88 -1.04 2.78
C THR A 134 -13.37 -2.43 3.15
N LYS A 135 -12.09 -2.68 2.88
CA LYS A 135 -11.34 -3.84 3.32
C LYS A 135 -10.28 -3.44 4.33
N ILE A 136 -10.09 -4.24 5.36
CA ILE A 136 -9.12 -3.94 6.44
C ILE A 136 -8.02 -4.99 6.42
N LEU A 137 -6.76 -4.52 6.36
CA LEU A 137 -5.58 -5.38 6.41
C LEU A 137 -4.92 -5.31 7.78
N TYR A 138 -4.73 -6.46 8.39
CA TYR A 138 -3.80 -6.59 9.50
C TYR A 138 -2.38 -6.25 9.04
N CYS A 139 -1.60 -5.58 9.85
CA CYS A 139 -0.17 -5.40 9.60
C CYS A 139 0.61 -5.08 10.88
N ILE A 140 1.92 -5.27 10.82
CA ILE A 140 2.88 -4.78 11.81
C ILE A 140 3.62 -3.60 11.20
N SER A 141 3.54 -2.42 11.82
CA SER A 141 4.17 -1.18 11.32
C SER A 141 5.66 -1.11 11.67
N GLU A 142 6.40 -2.18 11.36
CA GLU A 142 7.86 -2.28 11.49
C GLU A 142 8.43 -2.64 10.11
N TYR A 143 9.57 -2.06 9.72
CA TYR A 143 10.18 -2.22 8.40
C TYR A 143 11.68 -2.53 8.51
N PRO A 144 12.11 -3.82 8.38
CA PRO A 144 11.26 -5.01 8.27
C PRO A 144 10.66 -5.43 9.62
N ALA A 145 9.47 -6.01 9.58
CA ALA A 145 8.89 -6.67 10.75
C ALA A 145 9.58 -8.02 11.02
N LEU A 146 9.74 -8.35 12.31
CA LEU A 146 10.19 -9.68 12.69
C LEU A 146 9.05 -10.70 12.55
N PRO A 147 9.28 -11.91 12.02
CA PRO A 147 8.25 -12.95 12.00
C PRO A 147 7.64 -13.26 13.35
N THR A 148 8.42 -13.07 14.44
CA THR A 148 7.97 -13.26 15.82
C THR A 148 7.06 -12.14 16.34
N SER A 149 7.03 -10.98 15.69
CA SER A 149 6.12 -9.88 16.04
C SER A 149 4.71 -10.09 15.44
N VAL A 150 4.56 -11.04 14.52
CA VAL A 150 3.29 -11.28 13.81
C VAL A 150 2.47 -12.33 14.55
N ASN A 151 1.32 -11.96 15.08
CA ASN A 151 0.34 -12.93 15.55
C ASN A 151 -0.58 -13.36 14.39
N LEU A 152 -0.25 -14.47 13.76
CA LEU A 152 -1.00 -14.99 12.62
C LEU A 152 -2.47 -15.31 12.93
N LEU A 153 -2.82 -15.59 14.20
CA LEU A 153 -4.22 -15.82 14.57
C LEU A 153 -5.07 -14.55 14.46
N ASP A 154 -4.47 -13.38 14.61
CA ASP A 154 -5.18 -12.10 14.45
C ASP A 154 -5.55 -11.85 12.98
N VAL A 155 -4.77 -12.39 12.01
CA VAL A 155 -5.07 -12.24 10.57
C VAL A 155 -6.47 -12.72 10.21
N ALA A 156 -6.95 -13.80 10.86
CA ALA A 156 -8.27 -14.37 10.59
C ALA A 156 -9.46 -13.42 10.91
N GLY A 157 -9.20 -12.31 11.61
CA GLY A 157 -10.19 -11.28 11.92
C GLY A 157 -10.26 -10.14 10.90
N TYR A 158 -9.45 -10.20 9.83
CA TYR A 158 -9.30 -9.16 8.82
C TYR A 158 -9.49 -9.71 7.41
N ASP A 159 -9.71 -8.83 6.44
CA ASP A 159 -9.83 -9.21 5.02
C ASP A 159 -8.49 -9.68 4.43
N GLY A 160 -7.38 -9.29 5.04
CA GLY A 160 -6.07 -9.68 4.55
C GLY A 160 -4.91 -9.21 5.44
N TYR A 161 -3.73 -9.31 4.86
CA TYR A 161 -2.48 -9.00 5.56
C TYR A 161 -1.53 -8.18 4.70
N SER A 162 -1.07 -7.04 5.25
CA SER A 162 0.02 -6.24 4.68
C SER A 162 1.33 -6.69 5.34
N ASP A 163 2.13 -7.44 4.59
CA ASP A 163 3.31 -8.15 5.09
C ASP A 163 4.60 -7.32 4.95
N HIS A 164 5.13 -6.90 6.08
CA HIS A 164 6.42 -6.21 6.19
C HIS A 164 7.57 -7.14 6.63
N THR A 165 7.34 -8.45 6.71
CA THR A 165 8.40 -9.39 7.06
C THR A 165 9.30 -9.71 5.85
N ARG A 166 10.52 -10.18 6.11
CA ARG A 166 11.40 -10.67 5.02
C ARG A 166 10.93 -12.02 4.51
N GLY A 167 11.06 -12.23 3.21
CA GLY A 167 10.67 -13.48 2.56
C GLY A 167 9.14 -13.62 2.43
N THR A 168 8.64 -14.83 2.20
CA THR A 168 7.23 -15.10 1.87
C THR A 168 6.51 -15.99 2.87
N ALA A 169 7.22 -16.50 3.89
CA ALA A 169 6.68 -17.53 4.79
C ALA A 169 5.44 -17.03 5.56
N ILE A 170 5.47 -15.79 6.04
CA ILE A 170 4.35 -15.22 6.81
C ILE A 170 3.17 -14.91 5.89
N ALA A 171 3.41 -14.37 4.69
CA ALA A 171 2.36 -14.15 3.70
C ALA A 171 1.64 -15.46 3.32
N LEU A 172 2.40 -16.53 3.08
CA LEU A 172 1.83 -17.87 2.79
C LEU A 172 1.02 -18.42 3.96
N ALA A 173 1.50 -18.23 5.18
CA ALA A 173 0.76 -18.63 6.39
C ALA A 173 -0.53 -17.82 6.55
N ALA A 174 -0.51 -16.52 6.27
CA ALA A 174 -1.70 -15.67 6.28
C ALA A 174 -2.77 -16.16 5.29
N VAL A 175 -2.37 -16.50 4.06
CA VAL A 175 -3.28 -17.10 3.06
C VAL A 175 -3.86 -18.43 3.57
N ALA A 176 -3.04 -19.30 4.16
CA ALA A 176 -3.51 -20.57 4.73
C ALA A 176 -4.52 -20.38 5.87
N LEU A 177 -4.51 -19.23 6.53
CA LEU A 177 -5.46 -18.85 7.58
C LEU A 177 -6.66 -18.06 7.07
N GLY A 178 -6.78 -17.86 5.76
CA GLY A 178 -7.98 -17.27 5.13
C GLY A 178 -7.83 -15.81 4.71
N ALA A 179 -6.61 -15.24 4.74
CA ALA A 179 -6.41 -13.91 4.18
C ALA A 179 -6.74 -13.91 2.66
N GLU A 180 -7.67 -13.06 2.24
CA GLU A 180 -8.05 -12.90 0.83
C GLU A 180 -7.15 -11.92 0.09
N ILE A 181 -6.56 -10.95 0.82
CA ILE A 181 -5.68 -9.92 0.28
C ILE A 181 -4.32 -10.03 0.94
N ILE A 182 -3.28 -10.13 0.13
CA ILE A 182 -1.89 -10.00 0.56
C ILE A 182 -1.28 -8.78 -0.11
N GLU A 183 -0.71 -7.90 0.71
CA GLU A 183 0.12 -6.79 0.26
C GLU A 183 1.55 -7.05 0.69
N LYS A 184 2.51 -6.89 -0.23
CA LYS A 184 3.92 -7.10 0.08
C LYS A 184 4.80 -6.18 -0.72
N HIS A 185 5.82 -5.61 -0.04
CA HIS A 185 6.86 -4.83 -0.70
C HIS A 185 7.65 -5.66 -1.70
N ILE A 186 7.97 -5.02 -2.82
CA ILE A 186 8.82 -5.57 -3.89
C ILE A 186 10.01 -4.65 -4.14
N THR A 187 11.10 -5.20 -4.61
CA THR A 187 12.30 -4.46 -5.00
C THR A 187 12.98 -5.12 -6.21
N LEU A 188 13.74 -4.35 -6.97
CA LEU A 188 14.56 -4.86 -8.06
C LEU A 188 15.84 -5.51 -7.56
N GLU A 189 16.31 -5.09 -6.40
CA GLU A 189 17.56 -5.55 -5.80
C GLU A 189 17.34 -5.78 -4.31
N GLN A 190 17.71 -6.96 -3.81
CA GLN A 190 17.72 -7.18 -2.36
C GLN A 190 18.78 -6.27 -1.74
N ASP A 191 18.35 -5.18 -1.14
CA ASP A 191 19.25 -4.30 -0.41
C ASP A 191 19.46 -4.82 1.01
N VAL A 192 20.67 -5.30 1.27
CA VAL A 192 21.11 -5.68 2.62
C VAL A 192 21.40 -4.47 3.52
N THR A 193 21.32 -3.25 2.99
CA THR A 193 21.69 -2.02 3.71
C THR A 193 20.57 -1.39 4.52
N GLY A 194 19.35 -1.97 4.50
CA GLY A 194 18.27 -1.57 5.41
C GLY A 194 17.52 -0.30 5.00
N ARG A 195 17.43 0.00 3.72
CA ARG A 195 16.42 0.97 3.25
C ARG A 195 15.03 0.39 3.50
N ASN A 196 14.13 1.21 3.99
CA ASN A 196 12.84 0.79 4.56
C ASN A 196 11.90 0.04 3.61
N ASP A 197 12.17 -0.02 2.30
CA ASP A 197 11.27 -0.59 1.30
C ASP A 197 11.90 -1.71 0.45
N THR A 198 13.09 -2.21 0.82
CA THR A 198 13.87 -3.17 0.02
C THR A 198 14.13 -4.50 0.74
N PHE A 199 13.14 -5.09 1.36
CA PHE A 199 13.32 -6.34 2.13
C PHE A 199 12.40 -7.47 1.68
#